data_5c094e2bb39b0a49e6ca80aea28ecec4
#
_entry.id   5c094e2bb39b0a49e6ca80aea28ecec4
#
_cell.length_a   1.000
_cell.length_b   1.000
_cell.length_c   1.000
_cell.angle_alpha   90.00
_cell.angle_beta   90.00
_cell.angle_gamma   90.00
#
_symmetry.space_group_name_H-M   'P 1'
#
loop_
_entity.id
_entity.type
_entity.pdbx_description
1 polymer ?
#
loop_
_entity_poly.entity_id
_entity_poly.type
_entity_poly.pdbx_seq_one_letter_code
_entity_poly.pdbx_strand_id
1 'polypeptide(L)'
;MGAVLVAISIPIFTSQLEKSREAVDISNARAAYAEVMTSALSGEAVNGTTQNASTKAWTKEVTLTQKTAGWTTDMTDVSIGGVTPSGSPSVGGNVTITYTPSATGDGTVTVAFS
;
A
#
# COMPACT_ATOMS: atom_id res chain seq x y z
N MET A 1 -10.91 36.60 17.59
CA MET A 1 -9.96 35.73 18.30
C MET A 1 -9.89 34.35 17.66
N GLY A 2 -11.01 33.65 17.56
CA GLY A 2 -11.02 32.31 16.99
C GLY A 2 -10.53 32.22 15.57
N ALA A 3 -10.81 33.21 14.73
CA ALA A 3 -10.40 33.24 13.35
C ALA A 3 -8.88 33.25 13.17
N VAL A 4 -8.15 33.93 14.05
CA VAL A 4 -6.68 33.98 14.00
C VAL A 4 -6.09 32.62 14.34
N LEU A 5 -6.61 31.95 15.36
CA LEU A 5 -6.14 30.62 15.75
C LEU A 5 -6.42 29.58 14.66
N VAL A 6 -7.59 29.65 14.05
CA VAL A 6 -7.95 28.75 12.95
C VAL A 6 -7.02 28.96 11.75
N ALA A 7 -6.73 30.21 11.38
CA ALA A 7 -5.83 30.51 10.26
C ALA A 7 -4.41 30.00 10.51
N ILE A 8 -3.91 30.07 11.74
CA ILE A 8 -2.59 29.58 12.11
C ILE A 8 -2.55 28.05 12.08
N SER A 9 -3.63 27.40 12.49
CA SER A 9 -3.69 25.94 12.64
C SER A 9 -3.82 25.22 11.29
N ILE A 10 -4.47 25.82 10.31
CA ILE A 10 -4.79 25.16 9.03
C ILE A 10 -3.56 24.58 8.32
N PRO A 11 -2.44 25.31 8.14
CA PRO A 11 -1.28 24.74 7.45
C PRO A 11 -0.70 23.50 8.16
N ILE A 12 -0.61 23.56 9.47
CA ILE A 12 -0.11 22.45 10.28
C ILE A 12 -1.06 21.25 10.17
N PHE A 13 -2.35 21.52 10.23
CA PHE A 13 -3.38 20.51 10.14
C PHE A 13 -3.34 19.79 8.79
N THR A 14 -3.17 20.51 7.70
CA THR A 14 -3.08 19.93 6.35
C THR A 14 -1.88 19.01 6.23
N SER A 15 -0.73 19.41 6.77
CA SER A 15 0.47 18.57 6.78
C SER A 15 0.26 17.28 7.56
N GLN A 16 -0.38 17.35 8.72
CA GLN A 16 -0.69 16.18 9.52
C GLN A 16 -1.70 15.27 8.84
N LEU A 17 -2.68 15.82 8.13
CA LEU A 17 -3.63 15.03 7.37
C LEU A 17 -2.95 14.23 6.27
N GLU A 18 -2.00 14.83 5.55
CA GLU A 18 -1.28 14.12 4.50
C GLU A 18 -0.45 12.97 5.07
N LYS A 19 0.24 13.20 6.18
CA LYS A 19 0.97 12.14 6.87
C LYS A 19 0.04 11.02 7.32
N SER A 20 -1.16 11.37 7.79
CA SER A 20 -2.17 10.39 8.19
C SER A 20 -2.65 9.56 7.00
N ARG A 21 -2.84 10.19 5.84
CA ARG A 21 -3.21 9.47 4.61
C ARG A 21 -2.13 8.49 4.19
N GLU A 22 -0.86 8.91 4.27
CA GLU A 22 0.27 8.02 3.98
C GLU A 22 0.29 6.82 4.93
N ALA A 23 0.05 7.06 6.22
CA ALA A 23 -0.03 5.98 7.20
C ALA A 23 -1.18 5.03 6.92
N VAL A 24 -2.34 5.56 6.51
CA VAL A 24 -3.49 4.74 6.10
C VAL A 24 -3.15 3.93 4.86
N ASP A 25 -2.49 4.54 3.88
CA ASP A 25 -2.10 3.84 2.64
C ASP A 25 -1.13 2.70 2.94
N ILE A 26 -0.15 2.93 3.83
CA ILE A 26 0.78 1.88 4.28
C ILE A 26 0.03 0.77 4.99
N SER A 27 -0.88 1.13 5.89
CA SER A 27 -1.69 0.16 6.63
C SER A 27 -2.56 -0.68 5.69
N ASN A 28 -3.19 -0.05 4.71
CA ASN A 28 -3.99 -0.75 3.71
C ASN A 28 -3.14 -1.68 2.84
N ALA A 29 -1.93 -1.27 2.50
CA ALA A 29 -1.00 -2.11 1.76
C ALA A 29 -0.57 -3.33 2.57
N ARG A 30 -0.33 -3.16 3.87
CA ARG A 30 -0.01 -4.28 4.77
C ARG A 30 -1.18 -5.24 4.92
N ALA A 31 -2.40 -4.71 5.00
CA ALA A 31 -3.61 -5.55 5.03
C ALA A 31 -3.76 -6.33 3.71
N ALA A 32 -3.51 -5.69 2.58
CA ALA A 32 -3.55 -6.36 1.27
C ALA A 32 -2.50 -7.46 1.18
N TYR A 33 -1.30 -7.24 1.71
CA TYR A 33 -0.28 -8.28 1.79
C TYR A 33 -0.78 -9.49 2.57
N ALA A 34 -1.39 -9.26 3.74
CA ALA A 34 -1.93 -10.36 4.55
C ALA A 34 -3.03 -11.12 3.79
N GLU A 35 -3.88 -10.42 3.06
CA GLU A 35 -4.94 -11.02 2.26
C GLU A 35 -4.38 -11.84 1.10
N VAL A 36 -3.36 -11.34 0.43
CA VAL A 36 -2.66 -12.07 -0.64
C VAL A 36 -2.02 -13.35 -0.09
N MET A 37 -1.36 -13.26 1.05
CA MET A 37 -0.73 -14.43 1.66
C MET A 37 -1.77 -15.44 2.15
N THR A 38 -2.89 -14.98 2.69
CA THR A 38 -3.99 -15.87 3.09
C THR A 38 -4.56 -16.60 1.87
N SER A 39 -4.75 -15.90 0.77
CA SER A 39 -5.21 -16.51 -0.49
C SER A 39 -4.21 -17.57 -0.99
N ALA A 40 -2.93 -17.25 -0.94
CA ALA A 40 -1.89 -18.18 -1.38
C ALA A 40 -1.86 -19.46 -0.51
N LEU A 41 -2.05 -19.32 0.79
CA LEU A 41 -2.02 -20.45 1.72
C LEU A 41 -3.29 -21.28 1.65
N SER A 42 -4.46 -20.67 1.48
CA SER A 42 -5.74 -21.35 1.44
C SER A 42 -6.12 -21.85 0.06
N GLY A 43 -5.55 -21.25 -0.99
CA GLY A 43 -5.94 -21.53 -2.38
C GLY A 43 -7.24 -20.87 -2.81
N GLU A 44 -7.79 -19.96 -1.99
CA GLU A 44 -9.05 -19.28 -2.26
C GLU A 44 -8.88 -17.78 -2.22
N ALA A 45 -9.58 -17.06 -3.10
CA ALA A 45 -9.53 -15.60 -3.14
C ALA A 45 -10.15 -14.99 -1.87
N VAL A 46 -9.44 -14.06 -1.25
CA VAL A 46 -9.86 -13.36 -0.04
C VAL A 46 -9.93 -11.87 -0.35
N ASN A 47 -11.07 -11.24 -0.06
CA ASN A 47 -11.26 -9.79 -0.11
C ASN A 47 -10.69 -9.08 -1.36
N GLY A 48 -11.05 -9.58 -2.54
CA GLY A 48 -10.64 -8.93 -3.78
C GLY A 48 -9.28 -9.33 -4.31
N THR A 49 -8.61 -10.31 -3.70
CA THR A 49 -7.43 -10.94 -4.32
C THR A 49 -7.84 -11.71 -5.56
N THR A 50 -6.97 -11.72 -6.55
CA THR A 50 -7.17 -12.47 -7.79
C THR A 50 -5.96 -13.35 -8.07
N GLN A 51 -6.19 -14.47 -8.73
CA GLN A 51 -5.11 -15.37 -9.12
C GLN A 51 -4.94 -15.39 -10.63
N ASN A 52 -3.68 -15.25 -11.08
CA ASN A 52 -3.35 -15.43 -12.48
C ASN A 52 -3.35 -16.93 -12.81
N ALA A 53 -4.12 -17.33 -13.81
CA ALA A 53 -4.28 -18.74 -14.17
C ALA A 53 -2.99 -19.37 -14.70
N SER A 54 -2.13 -18.58 -15.37
CA SER A 54 -0.89 -19.08 -15.95
C SER A 54 0.24 -19.18 -14.94
N THR A 55 0.47 -18.10 -14.18
CA THR A 55 1.60 -18.03 -13.25
C THR A 55 1.24 -18.49 -11.85
N LYS A 56 -0.06 -18.61 -11.54
CA LYS A 56 -0.59 -18.90 -10.21
C LYS A 56 -0.31 -17.79 -9.20
N ALA A 57 0.13 -16.61 -9.64
CA ALA A 57 0.39 -15.47 -8.77
C ALA A 57 -0.91 -14.90 -8.20
N TRP A 58 -0.87 -14.54 -6.92
CA TRP A 58 -1.97 -13.88 -6.24
C TRP A 58 -1.68 -12.39 -6.16
N THR A 59 -2.67 -11.58 -6.50
CA THR A 59 -2.49 -10.12 -6.60
C THR A 59 -3.65 -9.41 -5.95
N LYS A 60 -3.35 -8.32 -5.26
CA LYS A 60 -4.35 -7.35 -4.81
C LYS A 60 -3.86 -5.93 -5.05
N GLU A 61 -4.76 -5.08 -5.52
CA GLU A 61 -4.51 -3.68 -5.78
C GLU A 61 -5.32 -2.84 -4.79
N VAL A 62 -4.69 -1.82 -4.22
CA VAL A 62 -5.31 -0.90 -3.27
C VAL A 62 -5.16 0.52 -3.79
N THR A 63 -6.26 1.26 -3.84
CA THR A 63 -6.26 2.67 -4.26
C THR A 63 -5.70 3.54 -3.14
N LEU A 64 -4.78 4.43 -3.48
CA LEU A 64 -4.16 5.33 -2.54
C LEU A 64 -5.10 6.48 -2.17
N THR A 65 -5.03 6.92 -0.92
CA THR A 65 -5.86 8.02 -0.41
C THR A 65 -5.13 9.35 -0.36
N GLN A 66 -3.83 9.36 -0.56
CA GLN A 66 -3.03 10.58 -0.49
C GLN A 66 -3.49 11.64 -1.49
N LYS A 67 -3.27 12.90 -1.12
CA LYS A 67 -3.68 14.06 -1.94
C LYS A 67 -2.48 14.81 -2.53
N THR A 68 -1.27 14.43 -2.17
CA THR A 68 -0.03 15.04 -2.66
C THR A 68 0.82 13.95 -3.29
N ALA A 69 1.39 14.19 -4.45
CA ALA A 69 2.27 13.24 -5.12
C ALA A 69 3.54 12.99 -4.30
N GLY A 70 4.03 11.75 -4.33
CA GLY A 70 5.13 11.33 -3.50
C GLY A 70 4.71 11.19 -2.04
N TRP A 71 5.63 10.83 -1.17
CA TRP A 71 5.37 10.72 0.26
C TRP A 71 6.33 11.61 1.04
N THR A 72 5.84 12.18 2.14
CA THR A 72 6.70 12.85 3.12
C THR A 72 7.46 11.82 3.96
N THR A 73 6.92 10.60 4.09
CA THR A 73 7.58 9.48 4.74
C THR A 73 8.74 8.99 3.86
N ASP A 74 9.89 8.71 4.47
CA ASP A 74 11.02 8.13 3.76
C ASP A 74 10.67 6.72 3.28
N MET A 75 10.63 6.54 1.97
CA MET A 75 10.25 5.27 1.35
C MET A 75 11.22 4.14 1.70
N THR A 76 12.48 4.44 2.00
CA THR A 76 13.45 3.41 2.36
C THR A 76 13.17 2.78 3.73
N ASP A 77 12.42 3.49 4.58
CA ASP A 77 12.02 2.98 5.89
C ASP A 77 10.70 2.21 5.86
N VAL A 78 10.03 2.17 4.72
CA VAL A 78 8.75 1.47 4.58
C VAL A 78 8.99 0.07 4.07
N SER A 79 8.51 -0.93 4.81
CA SER A 79 8.49 -2.30 4.32
C SER A 79 7.10 -2.90 4.48
N ILE A 80 6.70 -3.69 3.49
CA ILE A 80 5.43 -4.38 3.45
C ILE A 80 5.73 -5.84 3.18
N GLY A 81 5.47 -6.68 4.17
CA GLY A 81 5.83 -8.10 4.06
C GLY A 81 7.32 -8.34 3.91
N GLY A 82 8.17 -7.47 4.48
CA GLY A 82 9.61 -7.56 4.38
C GLY A 82 10.18 -7.03 3.07
N VAL A 83 9.36 -6.43 2.22
CA VAL A 83 9.76 -5.92 0.89
C VAL A 83 9.64 -4.41 0.88
N THR A 84 10.67 -3.73 0.37
CA THR A 84 10.60 -2.29 0.13
C THR A 84 9.82 -2.04 -1.16
N PRO A 85 8.75 -1.23 -1.12
CA PRO A 85 7.95 -0.95 -2.32
C PRO A 85 8.76 -0.29 -3.43
N SER A 86 8.46 -0.62 -4.66
CA SER A 86 9.05 0.02 -5.85
C SER A 86 8.09 1.06 -6.42
N GLY A 87 8.62 1.99 -7.21
CA GLY A 87 7.85 3.07 -7.80
C GLY A 87 7.61 4.21 -6.84
N SER A 88 6.83 5.19 -7.26
CA SER A 88 6.48 6.36 -6.46
C SER A 88 4.97 6.48 -6.31
N PRO A 89 4.47 6.75 -5.09
CA PRO A 89 3.04 6.97 -4.90
C PRO A 89 2.55 8.18 -5.69
N SER A 90 1.36 8.08 -6.26
CA SER A 90 0.72 9.17 -6.98
C SER A 90 -0.69 9.39 -6.46
N VAL A 91 -1.20 10.62 -6.66
CA VAL A 91 -2.57 10.96 -6.27
C VAL A 91 -3.54 10.12 -7.09
N GLY A 92 -4.43 9.39 -6.42
CA GLY A 92 -5.38 8.50 -7.09
C GLY A 92 -4.76 7.26 -7.71
N GLY A 93 -3.47 7.02 -7.46
CA GLY A 93 -2.79 5.82 -7.92
C GLY A 93 -3.10 4.60 -7.07
N ASN A 94 -2.33 3.55 -7.28
CA ASN A 94 -2.55 2.27 -6.60
C ASN A 94 -1.25 1.72 -6.05
N VAL A 95 -1.36 0.84 -5.06
CA VAL A 95 -0.28 -0.06 -4.66
C VAL A 95 -0.74 -1.48 -4.96
N THR A 96 0.11 -2.25 -5.62
CA THR A 96 -0.20 -3.62 -6.02
C THR A 96 0.74 -4.58 -5.30
N ILE A 97 0.17 -5.54 -4.60
CA ILE A 97 0.91 -6.60 -3.92
C ILE A 97 0.72 -7.89 -4.71
N THR A 98 1.83 -8.53 -5.08
CA THR A 98 1.81 -9.78 -5.84
C THR A 98 2.66 -10.82 -5.15
N TYR A 99 2.10 -12.01 -4.94
CA TYR A 99 2.85 -13.18 -4.51
C TYR A 99 2.90 -14.18 -5.65
N THR A 100 4.11 -14.54 -6.09
CA THR A 100 4.33 -15.52 -7.15
C THR A 100 4.89 -16.79 -6.51
N PRO A 101 4.15 -17.91 -6.58
CA PRO A 101 4.65 -19.18 -6.02
C PRO A 101 5.87 -19.68 -6.78
N SER A 102 6.72 -20.44 -6.08
CA SER A 102 7.88 -21.07 -6.68
C SER A 102 7.70 -22.60 -6.58
N ALA A 103 8.12 -23.30 -7.61
CA ALA A 103 8.07 -24.76 -7.63
C ALA A 103 9.12 -25.41 -6.70
N THR A 104 10.17 -24.65 -6.33
CA THR A 104 11.33 -25.20 -5.64
C THR A 104 11.59 -24.62 -4.26
N GLY A 105 10.71 -23.72 -3.76
CA GLY A 105 10.91 -23.12 -2.46
C GLY A 105 9.87 -22.05 -2.17
N ASP A 106 10.26 -21.06 -1.38
CA ASP A 106 9.40 -19.93 -1.06
C ASP A 106 9.15 -19.10 -2.32
N GLY A 107 7.96 -18.55 -2.43
CA GLY A 107 7.64 -17.68 -3.54
C GLY A 107 8.25 -16.28 -3.39
N THR A 108 7.91 -15.41 -4.32
CA THR A 108 8.40 -14.04 -4.36
C THR A 108 7.24 -13.07 -4.14
N VAL A 109 7.45 -12.09 -3.26
CA VAL A 109 6.50 -11.00 -3.02
C VAL A 109 7.04 -9.72 -3.65
N THR A 110 6.19 -9.02 -4.39
CA THR A 110 6.51 -7.69 -4.92
C THR A 110 5.44 -6.70 -4.46
N VAL A 111 5.85 -5.47 -4.20
CA VAL A 111 4.99 -4.35 -3.85
C VAL A 111 5.36 -3.19 -4.75
N ALA A 112 4.42 -2.70 -5.53
CA ALA A 112 4.69 -1.66 -6.51
C ALA A 112 3.61 -0.58 -6.49
N PHE A 113 4.04 0.68 -6.54
CA PHE A 113 3.15 1.82 -6.75
C PHE A 113 2.97 2.10 -8.24
N SER A 114 1.75 2.50 -8.59
CA SER A 114 1.43 2.84 -9.98
C SER A 114 0.48 4.04 -10.10
#